data_5b64625fc8ce0742378abe0f63ba2e23
#
_entry.id   5b64625fc8ce0742378abe0f63ba2e23
#
_cell.length_a   1.000
_cell.length_b   1.000
_cell.length_c   1.000
_cell.angle_alpha   90.00
_cell.angle_beta   90.00
_cell.angle_gamma   90.00
#
_symmetry.space_group_name_H-M   'P 1'
#
loop_
_entity.id
_entity.type
_entity.pdbx_description
1 polymer ?
#
loop_
_entity_poly.entity_id
_entity_poly.type
_entity_poly.pdbx_seq_one_letter_code
_entity_poly.pdbx_strand_id
1 'polypeptide(L)'
;MKTEEIILNNFQLKYPLERLALLSDILFLDIETTGFLTGSSSIYLIGCAYYEDGNWKLRQWFAQTPDEESEILSAFLAFAEPYSYLI
;
A
#
# COMPACT_ATOMS: atom_id res chain seq x y z
N MET A 1 8.05 -13.36 -3.85
CA MET A 1 7.13 -12.24 -3.57
C MET A 1 5.75 -12.57 -4.11
N LYS A 2 4.72 -12.30 -3.34
CA LYS A 2 3.34 -12.48 -3.75
C LYS A 2 2.66 -11.11 -3.84
N THR A 3 1.91 -10.86 -4.90
CA THR A 3 1.20 -9.60 -5.11
C THR A 3 -0.29 -9.87 -5.29
N GLU A 4 -1.12 -9.07 -4.65
CA GLU A 4 -2.57 -9.15 -4.79
C GLU A 4 -3.14 -7.77 -5.07
N GLU A 5 -4.20 -7.74 -5.88
CA GLU A 5 -4.97 -6.52 -6.14
C GLU A 5 -6.45 -6.83 -5.97
N ILE A 6 -7.14 -5.99 -5.21
CA ILE A 6 -8.56 -6.15 -4.90
C ILE A 6 -9.28 -4.86 -5.24
N ILE A 7 -10.43 -4.97 -5.91
CA ILE A 7 -11.30 -3.83 -6.15
C ILE A 7 -12.27 -3.75 -4.98
N LEU A 8 -12.29 -2.59 -4.31
CA LEU A 8 -13.14 -2.36 -3.15
C LEU A 8 -14.46 -1.74 -3.62
N ASN A 9 -15.47 -2.57 -3.79
CA ASN A 9 -16.81 -2.10 -4.14
C ASN A 9 -17.51 -1.56 -2.90
N ASN A 10 -18.28 -0.48 -3.07
CA ASN A 10 -19.05 0.13 -1.99
C ASN A 10 -18.21 0.73 -0.87
N PHE A 11 -16.94 0.99 -1.13
CA PHE A 11 -16.08 1.68 -0.17
C PHE A 11 -16.47 3.16 -0.14
N GLN A 12 -16.71 3.68 1.06
CA GLN A 12 -17.06 5.09 1.26
C GLN A 12 -16.11 5.73 2.26
N LEU A 13 -15.56 6.87 1.89
CA LEU A 13 -14.75 7.67 2.79
C LEU A 13 -15.65 8.59 3.61
N LYS A 14 -15.37 8.70 4.91
CA LYS A 14 -16.13 9.59 5.80
C LYS A 14 -15.78 11.06 5.59
N TYR A 15 -14.64 11.34 5.00
CA TYR A 15 -14.14 12.70 4.83
C TYR A 15 -14.05 13.04 3.34
N PRO A 16 -14.35 14.30 2.98
CA PRO A 16 -14.26 14.74 1.59
C PRO A 16 -12.79 14.98 1.20
N LEU A 17 -12.03 13.91 1.02
CA LEU A 17 -10.60 14.00 0.68
C LEU A 17 -10.38 14.72 -0.64
N GLU A 18 -11.37 14.70 -1.53
CA GLU A 18 -11.32 15.42 -2.80
C GLU A 18 -11.14 16.94 -2.62
N ARG A 19 -11.43 17.45 -1.41
CA ARG A 19 -11.20 18.86 -1.09
C ARG A 19 -9.75 19.15 -0.69
N LEU A 20 -9.00 18.11 -0.33
CA LEU A 20 -7.62 18.25 0.10
C LEU A 20 -6.65 18.03 -1.07
N ALA A 21 -6.98 17.06 -1.93
CA ALA A 21 -6.19 16.71 -3.09
C ALA A 21 -7.07 15.93 -4.04
N LEU A 22 -6.62 15.77 -5.29
CA LEU A 22 -7.30 14.84 -6.19
C LEU A 22 -7.16 13.43 -5.63
N LEU A 23 -8.26 12.69 -5.56
CA LEU A 23 -8.27 11.33 -5.00
C LEU A 23 -7.24 10.43 -5.69
N SER A 24 -7.06 10.60 -6.99
CA SER A 24 -6.10 9.80 -7.76
C SER A 24 -4.64 10.09 -7.41
N ASP A 25 -4.35 11.14 -6.64
CA ASP A 25 -3.00 11.50 -6.24
C ASP A 25 -2.64 11.01 -4.84
N ILE A 26 -3.57 10.36 -4.14
CA ILE A 26 -3.40 9.93 -2.76
C ILE A 26 -3.23 8.43 -2.71
N LEU A 27 -2.21 7.99 -1.98
CA LEU A 27 -1.95 6.59 -1.71
C LEU A 27 -2.01 6.39 -0.19
N PHE A 28 -2.93 5.54 0.27
CA PHE A 28 -3.04 5.18 1.69
C PHE A 28 -2.21 3.94 1.95
N LEU A 29 -1.31 4.02 2.92
CA LEU A 29 -0.27 3.03 3.14
C LEU A 29 -0.46 2.31 4.47
N ASP A 30 -0.27 0.99 4.47
CA ASP A 30 -0.19 0.17 5.66
C ASP A 30 0.97 -0.81 5.53
N ILE A 31 1.79 -0.90 6.57
CA ILE A 31 2.98 -1.75 6.57
C ILE A 31 2.93 -2.67 7.79
N GLU A 32 3.17 -3.95 7.58
CA GLU A 32 3.29 -4.93 8.64
C GLU A 32 4.72 -5.46 8.72
N THR A 33 5.21 -5.60 9.94
CA THR A 33 6.57 -6.09 10.17
C THR A 33 6.54 -7.32 11.06
N THR A 34 7.63 -8.07 11.04
CA THR A 34 7.82 -9.15 11.99
C THR A 34 8.05 -8.57 13.39
N GLY A 35 7.81 -9.37 14.43
CA GLY A 35 7.78 -8.87 15.80
C GLY A 35 9.08 -8.26 16.30
N PHE A 36 8.97 -7.42 17.33
CA PHE A 36 10.06 -6.66 17.90
C PHE A 36 10.96 -7.44 18.86
N LEU A 37 10.55 -8.65 19.25
CA LEU A 37 11.19 -9.36 20.37
C LEU A 37 12.52 -10.03 20.02
N THR A 38 12.87 -10.08 18.75
CA THR A 38 14.05 -10.81 18.28
C THR A 38 15.25 -9.92 18.01
N GLY A 39 15.14 -8.60 18.23
CA GLY A 39 16.20 -7.66 17.92
C GLY A 39 16.41 -7.40 16.43
N SER A 40 15.72 -8.14 15.58
CA SER A 40 15.69 -7.88 14.14
C SER A 40 14.26 -7.98 13.66
N SER A 41 13.85 -7.05 12.81
CA SER A 41 12.54 -7.08 12.20
C SER A 41 12.67 -6.80 10.71
N SER A 42 11.76 -7.34 9.94
CA SER A 42 11.69 -7.07 8.51
C SER A 42 10.24 -6.80 8.12
N ILE A 43 10.06 -6.01 7.08
CA ILE A 43 8.75 -5.77 6.50
C ILE A 43 8.35 -7.00 5.69
N TYR A 44 7.20 -7.58 6.00
CA TYR A 44 6.70 -8.74 5.26
C TYR A 44 5.44 -8.41 4.45
N LEU A 45 4.78 -7.29 4.73
CA LEU A 45 3.59 -6.89 4.00
C LEU A 45 3.59 -5.38 3.81
N ILE A 46 3.37 -4.95 2.58
CA ILE A 46 3.07 -3.57 2.27
C ILE A 46 1.71 -3.58 1.58
N GLY A 47 0.77 -2.82 2.12
CA GLY A 47 -0.55 -2.65 1.54
C GLY A 47 -0.81 -1.19 1.22
N CYS A 48 -1.54 -0.93 0.15
CA CYS A 48 -1.96 0.43 -0.14
C CYS A 48 -3.34 0.43 -0.77
N ALA A 49 -4.10 1.48 -0.45
CA ALA A 49 -5.40 1.74 -1.05
C ALA A 49 -5.29 2.99 -1.93
N TYR A 50 -5.91 2.95 -3.09
CA TYR A 50 -5.84 4.03 -4.06
C TYR A 50 -7.10 4.07 -4.90
N TYR A 51 -7.35 5.24 -5.49
CA TYR A 51 -8.53 5.48 -6.33
C TYR A 51 -8.10 5.53 -7.79
N GLU A 52 -8.69 4.67 -8.61
CA GLU A 52 -8.34 4.58 -10.03
C GLU A 52 -9.56 4.12 -10.82
N ASP A 53 -9.82 4.77 -11.94
CA ASP A 53 -10.91 4.41 -12.85
C ASP A 53 -12.29 4.35 -12.16
N GLY A 54 -12.52 5.27 -11.20
CA GLY A 54 -13.80 5.35 -10.52
C GLY A 54 -13.97 4.34 -9.39
N ASN A 55 -12.94 3.59 -9.04
CA ASN A 55 -13.01 2.56 -8.00
C ASN A 55 -11.87 2.70 -7.00
N TRP A 56 -12.17 2.36 -5.76
CA TRP A 56 -11.13 2.13 -4.77
C TRP A 56 -10.54 0.76 -4.98
N LYS A 57 -9.22 0.67 -4.93
CA LYS A 57 -8.48 -0.57 -5.10
C LYS A 57 -7.50 -0.74 -3.94
N LEU A 58 -7.23 -1.98 -3.59
CA LEU A 58 -6.24 -2.34 -2.59
C LEU A 58 -5.18 -3.21 -3.28
N ARG A 59 -3.92 -2.84 -3.12
CA ARG A 59 -2.81 -3.66 -3.61
C ARG A 59 -1.90 -4.03 -2.47
N GLN A 60 -1.46 -5.28 -2.43
CA GLN A 60 -0.61 -5.78 -1.37
C GLN A 60 0.56 -6.56 -1.96
N TRP A 61 1.72 -6.38 -1.35
CA TRP A 61 2.93 -7.12 -1.68
C TRP A 61 3.38 -7.87 -0.44
N PHE A 62 3.59 -9.18 -0.58
CA PHE A 62 3.99 -10.05 0.51
C PHE A 62 5.40 -10.55 0.29
N ALA A 63 6.24 -10.45 1.33
CA ALA A 63 7.53 -11.13 1.38
C ALA A 63 7.32 -12.46 2.10
N GLN A 64 7.58 -13.56 1.41
CA GLN A 64 7.43 -14.90 1.99
C GLN A 64 8.63 -15.26 2.87
N THR A 65 9.76 -14.60 2.65
CA THR A 65 10.98 -14.75 3.44
C THR A 65 11.58 -13.36 3.69
N PRO A 66 12.40 -13.17 4.74
CA PRO A 66 13.06 -11.88 4.98
C PRO A 66 13.91 -11.39 3.81
N ASP A 67 14.43 -12.30 3.00
CA ASP A 67 15.24 -11.95 1.84
C ASP A 67 14.45 -11.17 0.78
N GLU A 68 13.12 -11.29 0.81
CA GLU A 68 12.26 -10.62 -0.17
C GLU A 68 11.87 -9.19 0.25
N GLU A 69 12.32 -8.73 1.41
CA GLU A 69 11.97 -7.39 1.88
C GLU A 69 12.36 -6.30 0.87
N SER A 70 13.58 -6.36 0.37
CA SER A 70 14.03 -5.37 -0.62
C SER A 70 13.23 -5.44 -1.91
N GLU A 71 12.78 -6.63 -2.28
CA GLU A 71 11.98 -6.83 -3.47
C GLU A 71 10.60 -6.17 -3.35
N ILE A 72 9.91 -6.37 -2.22
CA ILE A 72 8.60 -5.73 -2.03
C ILE A 72 8.73 -4.23 -1.85
N LEU A 73 9.79 -3.74 -1.23
CA LEU A 73 10.05 -2.31 -1.12
C LEU A 73 10.26 -1.68 -2.50
N SER A 74 11.06 -2.31 -3.35
CA SER A 74 11.30 -1.81 -4.70
C SER A 74 10.02 -1.81 -5.53
N ALA A 75 9.21 -2.86 -5.43
CA ALA A 75 7.94 -2.94 -6.15
C ALA A 75 6.98 -1.85 -5.68
N PHE A 76 6.87 -1.64 -4.36
CA PHE A 76 6.02 -0.59 -3.81
C PHE A 76 6.49 0.80 -4.26
N LEU A 77 7.78 1.08 -4.18
CA LEU A 77 8.30 2.40 -4.56
C LEU A 77 8.05 2.71 -6.02
N ALA A 78 8.20 1.72 -6.90
CA ALA A 78 7.89 1.89 -8.31
C ALA A 78 6.40 2.18 -8.54
N PHE A 79 5.53 1.49 -7.80
CA PHE A 79 4.09 1.70 -7.87
C PHE A 79 3.70 3.08 -7.33
N ALA A 80 4.34 3.53 -6.26
CA ALA A 80 4.00 4.78 -5.57
C ALA A 80 4.51 6.03 -6.28
N GLU A 81 5.45 5.88 -7.19
CA GLU A 81 6.14 7.03 -7.81
C GLU A 81 5.20 8.08 -8.41
N PRO A 82 4.11 7.74 -9.13
CA PRO A 82 3.21 8.76 -9.68
C PRO A 82 2.33 9.46 -8.65
N TYR A 83 2.27 8.98 -7.41
CA TYR A 83 1.39 9.55 -6.40
C TYR A 83 2.07 10.71 -5.68
N SER A 84 1.31 11.78 -5.42
CA SER A 84 1.84 12.98 -4.78
C SER A 84 1.80 12.92 -3.26
N TYR A 85 0.91 12.11 -2.69
CA TYR A 85 0.69 12.07 -1.24
C TYR A 85 0.64 10.64 -0.73
N LEU A 86 1.38 10.39 0.36
CA LEU A 86 1.31 9.14 1.11
C LEU A 86 0.72 9.44 2.49
N ILE A 87 -0.26 8.66 2.88
CA ILE A 87 -0.93 8.84 4.17
C ILE A 87 -0.91 7.54 4.96
#